data_c5ec53a02917450eef14e4d51691dc59
#
_entry.id   c5ec53a02917450eef14e4d51691dc59
#
_cell.length_a   1.000
_cell.length_b   1.000
_cell.length_c   1.000
_cell.angle_alpha   90.00
_cell.angle_beta   90.00
_cell.angle_gamma   90.00
#
_symmetry.space_group_name_H-M   'P 1'
#
loop_
_entity.id
_entity.type
_entity.pdbx_description
1 polymer ?
#
loop_
_entity_poly.entity_id
_entity_poly.type
_entity_poly.pdbx_seq_one_letter_code
_entity_poly.pdbx_strand_id
1 'polypeptide(L)'
;MNKEKEPSGSHHDVEKLSLRIKKVEGQLGGIRKMLYDDKPCDEILIQLNSAKAALQKISQIVLEDHLDHCVVGAIQEGDAEIQIESLKRALSQYTKML
;
A
#
# COMPACT_ATOMS: atom_id res chain seq x y z
N MET A 1 1.61 24.91 1.01
CA MET A 1 1.37 24.52 0.64
C MET A 1 0.87 23.96 0.12
N ASN A 2 0.39 23.68 -0.16
CA ASN A 2 -0.26 23.15 -0.65
C ASN A 2 -0.30 22.37 -1.43
N LYS A 3 0.13 21.90 -1.85
CA LYS A 3 0.06 21.02 -2.44
C LYS A 3 -0.96 20.31 -2.35
N GLU A 4 -1.31 20.42 -1.75
CA GLU A 4 -2.26 19.88 -1.42
C GLU A 4 -3.29 19.63 -2.26
N LYS A 5 -3.28 20.02 -3.19
CA LYS A 5 -4.27 19.85 -4.00
C LYS A 5 -4.17 18.74 -4.89
N GLU A 6 -3.27 17.87 -4.70
CA GLU A 6 -3.19 16.73 -5.54
C GLU A 6 -4.39 15.92 -5.39
N PRO A 7 -5.18 15.73 -6.41
CA PRO A 7 -6.37 14.92 -6.25
C PRO A 7 -6.04 13.50 -5.94
N SER A 8 -4.88 13.07 -6.30
CA SER A 8 -4.63 11.70 -6.08
C SER A 8 -4.03 11.45 -4.76
N GLY A 9 -4.49 12.11 -3.90
CA GLY A 9 -4.33 11.56 -2.74
C GLY A 9 -3.26 11.36 -1.97
N SER A 10 -2.85 12.24 -1.41
CA SER A 10 -1.86 12.02 -0.49
C SER A 10 -2.39 12.21 0.87
N HIS A 11 -3.54 11.72 1.17
CA HIS A 11 -4.10 11.86 2.50
C HIS A 11 -3.84 10.61 3.31
N HIS A 12 -2.58 10.27 3.43
CA HIS A 12 -2.16 9.10 4.17
C HIS A 12 -1.47 9.50 5.46
N ASP A 13 -1.58 8.64 6.46
CA ASP A 13 -0.74 8.79 7.65
C ASP A 13 0.64 8.27 7.27
N VAL A 14 1.47 9.18 6.81
CA VAL A 14 2.77 8.83 6.27
C VAL A 14 3.65 8.17 7.32
N GLU A 15 3.57 8.65 8.56
CA GLU A 15 4.40 8.08 9.62
C GLU A 15 4.06 6.63 9.88
N LYS A 16 2.77 6.32 9.98
CA LYS A 16 2.36 4.94 10.22
C LYS A 16 2.68 4.02 9.07
N LEU A 17 2.45 4.48 7.84
CA LEU A 17 2.77 3.68 6.67
C LEU A 17 4.27 3.48 6.53
N SER A 18 5.04 4.52 6.84
CA SER A 18 6.50 4.40 6.79
C SER A 18 7.01 3.36 7.76
N LEU A 19 6.43 3.30 8.97
CA LEU A 19 6.84 2.29 9.94
C LEU A 19 6.52 0.88 9.44
N ARG A 20 5.37 0.70 8.79
CA ARG A 20 5.04 -0.60 8.22
C ARG A 20 6.00 -0.99 7.11
N ILE A 21 6.40 -0.03 6.28
CA ILE A 21 7.36 -0.28 5.21
C ILE A 21 8.72 -0.64 5.79
N LYS A 22 9.14 0.04 6.84
CA LYS A 22 10.41 -0.30 7.48
C LYS A 22 10.43 -1.72 8.00
N LYS A 23 9.30 -2.19 8.53
CA LYS A 23 9.21 -3.57 8.98
C LYS A 23 9.39 -4.55 7.83
N VAL A 24 8.78 -4.24 6.68
CA VAL A 24 8.93 -5.09 5.50
C VAL A 24 10.37 -5.07 5.00
N GLU A 25 11.00 -3.90 5.01
CA GLU A 25 12.40 -3.80 4.65
C GLU A 25 13.26 -4.71 5.52
N GLY A 26 12.98 -4.70 6.83
CA GLY A 26 13.67 -5.58 7.75
C GLY A 26 13.43 -7.05 7.46
N GLN A 27 12.17 -7.41 7.14
CA GLN A 27 11.85 -8.78 6.77
C GLN A 27 12.62 -9.21 5.52
N LEU A 28 12.65 -8.34 4.51
CA LEU A 28 13.35 -8.68 3.27
C LEU A 28 14.84 -8.84 3.51
N GLY A 29 15.41 -8.00 4.38
CA GLY A 29 16.81 -8.15 4.76
C GLY A 29 17.09 -9.49 5.43
N GLY A 30 16.17 -9.90 6.32
CA GLY A 30 16.29 -11.21 6.97
C GLY A 30 16.19 -12.36 5.98
N ILE A 31 15.29 -12.22 4.99
CA ILE A 31 15.15 -13.25 3.97
C ILE A 31 16.42 -13.35 3.13
N ARG A 32 17.01 -12.21 2.79
CA ARG A 32 18.27 -12.21 2.05
C ARG A 32 19.34 -12.95 2.83
N LYS A 33 19.41 -12.69 4.15
CA LYS A 33 20.37 -13.39 5.00
C LYS A 33 20.11 -14.90 5.01
N MET A 34 18.83 -15.31 5.03
CA MET A 34 18.49 -16.72 4.99
C MET A 34 19.00 -17.39 3.72
N LEU A 35 18.95 -16.67 2.61
CA LEU A 35 19.48 -17.20 1.34
C LEU A 35 20.99 -17.39 1.42
N TYR A 36 21.70 -16.42 1.97
CA TYR A 36 23.16 -16.55 2.14
C TYR A 36 23.51 -17.66 3.10
N ASP A 37 22.70 -17.89 4.12
CA ASP A 37 22.94 -18.92 5.12
C ASP A 37 22.43 -20.29 4.70
N ASP A 38 21.93 -20.39 3.47
CA ASP A 38 21.46 -21.65 2.89
C ASP A 38 20.36 -22.30 3.76
N LYS A 39 19.43 -21.49 4.23
CA LYS A 39 18.32 -22.01 5.01
C LYS A 39 17.39 -22.86 4.13
N PRO A 40 16.61 -23.78 4.74
CA PRO A 40 15.68 -24.60 3.97
C PRO A 40 14.67 -23.79 3.19
N CYS A 41 14.32 -24.25 1.99
CA CYS A 41 13.44 -23.52 1.11
C CYS A 41 12.07 -23.26 1.72
N ASP A 42 11.52 -24.21 2.47
CA ASP A 42 10.21 -24.02 3.07
C ASP A 42 10.24 -22.92 4.12
N GLU A 43 11.34 -22.77 4.85
CA GLU A 43 11.45 -21.67 5.80
C GLU A 43 11.51 -20.32 5.11
N ILE A 44 12.25 -20.27 3.99
CA ILE A 44 12.33 -19.04 3.21
C ILE A 44 10.96 -18.68 2.63
N LEU A 45 10.24 -19.66 2.12
CA LEU A 45 8.91 -19.42 1.55
C LEU A 45 7.92 -18.94 2.59
N ILE A 46 8.01 -19.46 3.82
CA ILE A 46 7.16 -18.98 4.91
C ILE A 46 7.40 -17.50 5.16
N GLN A 47 8.67 -17.09 5.18
CA GLN A 47 8.99 -15.69 5.41
C GLN A 47 8.54 -14.81 4.24
N LEU A 48 8.65 -15.32 3.02
CA LEU A 48 8.17 -14.58 1.85
C LEU A 48 6.65 -14.40 1.91
N ASN A 49 5.91 -15.43 2.33
CA ASN A 49 4.48 -15.30 2.51
C ASN A 49 4.13 -14.25 3.55
N SER A 50 4.89 -14.20 4.62
CA SER A 50 4.67 -13.19 5.66
C SER A 50 4.91 -11.79 5.13
N ALA A 51 5.98 -11.61 4.35
CA ALA A 51 6.27 -10.30 3.75
C ALA A 51 5.20 -9.91 2.75
N LYS A 52 4.69 -10.86 1.98
CA LYS A 52 3.61 -10.59 1.04
C LYS A 52 2.36 -10.11 1.77
N ALA A 53 2.02 -10.77 2.88
CA ALA A 53 0.85 -10.37 3.66
C ALA A 53 1.02 -8.96 4.22
N ALA A 54 2.21 -8.63 4.66
CA ALA A 54 2.49 -7.28 5.18
C ALA A 54 2.35 -6.23 4.08
N LEU A 55 2.85 -6.53 2.87
CA LEU A 55 2.70 -5.62 1.74
C LEU A 55 1.23 -5.45 1.36
N GLN A 56 0.48 -6.55 1.38
CA GLN A 56 -0.93 -6.51 1.05
C GLN A 56 -1.70 -5.62 2.04
N LYS A 57 -1.33 -5.68 3.31
CA LYS A 57 -1.95 -4.83 4.32
C LYS A 57 -1.66 -3.36 4.05
N ILE A 58 -0.42 -3.04 3.67
CA ILE A 58 -0.05 -1.66 3.32
C ILE A 58 -0.90 -1.19 2.14
N SER A 59 -1.03 -2.04 1.12
CA SER A 59 -1.83 -1.69 -0.06
C SER A 59 -3.29 -1.47 0.30
N GLN A 60 -3.83 -2.28 1.20
CA GLN A 60 -5.20 -2.11 1.65
C GLN A 60 -5.40 -0.76 2.32
N ILE A 61 -4.46 -0.38 3.18
CA ILE A 61 -4.55 0.91 3.88
C ILE A 61 -4.50 2.06 2.89
N VAL A 62 -3.59 1.98 1.92
CA VAL A 62 -3.47 3.01 0.89
C VAL A 62 -4.77 3.13 0.12
N LEU A 63 -5.38 2.00 -0.24
CA LEU A 63 -6.64 2.02 -0.98
C LEU A 63 -7.76 2.61 -0.14
N GLU A 64 -7.84 2.25 1.13
CA GLU A 64 -8.88 2.76 2.01
C GLU A 64 -8.77 4.26 2.20
N ASP A 65 -7.54 4.76 2.36
CA ASP A 65 -7.32 6.20 2.47
C ASP A 65 -7.73 6.91 1.20
N HIS A 66 -7.40 6.32 0.06
CA HIS A 66 -7.77 6.89 -1.22
C HIS A 66 -9.29 6.95 -1.40
N LEU A 67 -9.97 5.88 -0.99
CA LEU A 67 -11.42 5.82 -1.07
C LEU A 67 -12.06 6.91 -0.22
N ASP A 68 -11.59 7.09 1.01
CA ASP A 68 -12.11 8.14 1.87
C ASP A 68 -11.95 9.51 1.22
N HIS A 69 -10.78 9.75 0.65
CA HIS A 69 -10.52 11.02 0.00
C HIS A 69 -11.42 11.22 -1.22
N CYS A 70 -11.64 10.17 -2.01
CA CYS A 70 -12.50 10.24 -3.18
C CYS A 70 -13.94 10.56 -2.81
N VAL A 71 -14.43 9.92 -1.75
CA VAL A 71 -15.80 10.16 -1.32
C VAL A 71 -15.98 11.60 -0.88
N VAL A 72 -15.06 12.11 -0.08
CA VAL A 72 -15.12 13.50 0.37
C VAL A 72 -15.07 14.46 -0.81
N GLY A 73 -14.16 14.22 -1.75
CA GLY A 73 -14.02 15.07 -2.92
C GLY A 73 -15.28 15.10 -3.77
N ALA A 74 -15.89 13.93 -3.96
CA ALA A 74 -17.11 13.84 -4.76
C ALA A 74 -18.26 14.58 -4.10
N ILE A 75 -18.37 14.50 -2.78
CA ILE A 75 -19.46 15.13 -2.08
C ILE A 75 -19.26 16.63 -1.98
N GLN A 76 -18.06 17.06 -1.60
CA GLN A 76 -17.85 18.47 -1.29
C GLN A 76 -17.52 19.33 -2.49
N GLU A 77 -16.84 18.74 -3.49
CA GLU A 77 -16.36 19.52 -4.62
C GLU A 77 -17.11 19.25 -5.91
N GLY A 78 -17.96 18.24 -5.91
CA GLY A 78 -18.78 17.98 -7.07
C GLY A 78 -18.04 17.41 -8.26
N ASP A 79 -16.87 16.84 -8.06
CA ASP A 79 -16.08 16.28 -9.15
C ASP A 79 -16.14 14.76 -9.15
N ALA A 80 -17.34 14.23 -9.02
CA ALA A 80 -17.54 12.79 -8.86
C ALA A 80 -16.93 11.97 -10.00
N GLU A 81 -17.03 12.47 -11.24
CA GLU A 81 -16.50 11.72 -12.37
C GLU A 81 -14.99 11.54 -12.26
N ILE A 82 -14.30 12.61 -11.89
CA ILE A 82 -12.85 12.56 -11.74
C ILE A 82 -12.47 11.60 -10.62
N GLN A 83 -13.19 11.68 -9.51
CA GLN A 83 -12.90 10.83 -8.36
C GLN A 83 -13.16 9.36 -8.66
N ILE A 84 -14.23 9.07 -9.39
CA ILE A 84 -14.54 7.70 -9.76
C ILE A 84 -13.46 7.11 -10.65
N GLU A 85 -12.98 7.89 -11.63
CA GLU A 85 -11.91 7.41 -12.49
C GLU A 85 -10.64 7.14 -11.72
N SER A 86 -10.32 8.02 -10.78
CA SER A 86 -9.16 7.83 -9.93
C SER A 86 -9.29 6.55 -9.10
N LEU A 87 -10.47 6.32 -8.55
CA LEU A 87 -10.72 5.12 -7.75
C LEU A 87 -10.61 3.85 -8.61
N LYS A 88 -11.13 3.89 -9.83
CA LYS A 88 -11.02 2.75 -10.72
C LYS A 88 -9.57 2.39 -10.99
N ARG A 89 -8.71 3.38 -11.20
CA ARG A 89 -7.30 3.13 -11.42
C ARG A 89 -6.65 2.48 -10.20
N ALA A 90 -7.00 3.00 -9.01
CA ALA A 90 -6.44 2.44 -7.78
C ALA A 90 -6.90 1.00 -7.56
N LEU A 91 -8.19 0.74 -7.80
CA LEU A 91 -8.71 -0.62 -7.68
C LEU A 91 -8.05 -1.58 -8.65
N SER A 92 -7.82 -1.13 -9.89
CA SER A 92 -7.17 -1.96 -10.88
C SER A 92 -5.78 -2.39 -10.41
N GLN A 93 -5.03 -1.47 -9.83
CA GLN A 93 -3.71 -1.82 -9.32
C GLN A 93 -3.79 -2.72 -8.09
N TYR A 94 -4.73 -2.45 -7.22
CA TYR A 94 -4.88 -3.24 -6.02
C TYR A 94 -5.22 -4.70 -6.34
N THR A 95 -6.14 -4.91 -7.29
CA THR A 95 -6.57 -6.27 -7.61
C THR A 95 -5.46 -7.09 -8.27
N LYS A 96 -4.47 -6.43 -8.88
CA LYS A 96 -3.34 -7.15 -9.44
C LYS A 96 -2.47 -7.81 -8.39
N MET A 97 -2.59 -7.37 -7.13
CA MET A 97 -1.82 -7.97 -6.06
C MET A 97 -2.47 -9.24 -5.50
N LEU A 98 -3.75 -9.43 -5.79
CA LEU A 98 -4.47 -10.57 -5.27
C LEU A 98 -4.20 -11.81 -6.11
#